data_c733b46de288709d482863f9c1bb448b
#
_entry.id   c733b46de288709d482863f9c1bb448b
#
_cell.length_a   1.000
_cell.length_b   1.000
_cell.length_c   1.000
_cell.angle_alpha   90.00
_cell.angle_beta   90.00
_cell.angle_gamma   90.00
#
_symmetry.space_group_name_H-M   'P 1'
#
loop_
_entity.id
_entity.type
_entity.pdbx_description
1 polymer ?
#
loop_
_entity_poly.entity_id
_entity_poly.type
_entity_poly.pdbx_seq_one_letter_code
_entity_poly.pdbx_strand_id
1 'polypeptide(L)'
;MNIQEATKILKKRGYTVIKENEEQDLLFDKLTAIKSELTAEESKLVGLDAILSNIRNGHTKYEDGRTGIVVHDEEYEDNPGIFKKYFKLAKEQGFDVTIKYCKWGVSIKLDWLF
;
A
#
# COMPACT_ATOMS: atom_id res chain seq x y z
N MET A 1 32.88 15.30 -3.06
CA MET A 1 31.93 14.57 -2.20
C MET A 1 31.25 13.49 -3.01
N ASN A 2 31.22 12.29 -2.50
CA ASN A 2 30.53 11.21 -3.20
C ASN A 2 29.05 11.17 -2.83
N ILE A 3 28.31 10.32 -3.48
CA ILE A 3 26.86 10.21 -3.25
C ILE A 3 26.55 9.81 -1.82
N GLN A 4 27.34 8.93 -1.23
CA GLN A 4 27.12 8.51 0.14
C GLN A 4 27.30 9.65 1.12
N GLU A 5 28.33 10.47 0.92
CA GLU A 5 28.55 11.64 1.77
C GLU A 5 27.42 12.65 1.61
N ALA A 6 26.94 12.86 0.40
CA ALA A 6 25.79 13.72 0.18
C ALA A 6 24.56 13.21 0.91
N THR A 7 24.31 11.91 0.86
CA THR A 7 23.21 11.30 1.57
C THR A 7 23.34 11.45 3.08
N LYS A 8 24.54 11.24 3.61
CA LYS A 8 24.81 11.42 5.04
C LYS A 8 24.59 12.86 5.46
N ILE A 9 25.01 13.81 4.67
CA ILE A 9 24.83 15.22 4.96
C ILE A 9 23.33 15.56 5.01
N LEU A 10 22.55 15.06 4.08
CA LEU A 10 21.11 15.26 4.08
C LEU A 10 20.46 14.69 5.33
N LYS A 11 20.86 13.49 5.72
CA LYS A 11 20.33 12.87 6.93
C LYS A 11 20.69 13.69 8.18
N LYS A 12 21.90 14.22 8.24
CA LYS A 12 22.33 15.08 9.36
C LYS A 12 21.49 16.34 9.47
N ARG A 13 20.99 16.81 8.37
CA ARG A 13 20.11 17.99 8.36
C ARG A 13 18.65 17.66 8.66
N GLY A 14 18.39 16.44 9.11
CA GLY A 14 17.06 16.01 9.44
C GLY A 14 16.28 15.43 8.28
N TYR A 15 16.88 15.31 7.12
CA TYR A 15 16.22 14.70 5.98
C TYR A 15 16.34 13.20 6.04
N THR A 16 15.25 12.54 5.73
CA THR A 16 15.27 11.12 5.43
C THR A 16 15.30 11.00 3.92
N VAL A 17 16.44 10.62 3.39
CA VAL A 17 16.56 10.43 1.95
C VAL A 17 16.18 8.99 1.64
N ILE A 18 14.90 8.80 1.36
CA ILE A 18 14.39 7.52 0.90
C ILE A 18 14.29 7.61 -0.61
N LYS A 19 15.06 6.78 -1.31
CA LYS A 19 14.99 6.71 -2.76
C LYS A 19 13.68 6.00 -3.14
N GLU A 20 13.16 6.29 -4.33
CA GLU A 20 11.94 5.67 -4.82
C GLU A 20 11.94 4.15 -4.67
N ASN A 21 13.05 3.51 -5.03
CA ASN A 21 13.14 2.06 -4.92
C ASN A 21 13.13 1.55 -3.48
N GLU A 22 13.71 2.31 -2.54
CA GLU A 22 13.68 1.94 -1.11
C GLU A 22 12.27 2.09 -0.55
N GLU A 23 11.59 3.16 -0.91
CA GLU A 23 10.20 3.38 -0.52
C GLU A 23 9.31 2.30 -1.11
N GLN A 24 9.54 1.93 -2.36
CA GLN A 24 8.84 0.85 -3.03
C GLN A 24 9.04 -0.48 -2.33
N ASP A 25 10.28 -0.79 -1.95
CA ASP A 25 10.60 -2.03 -1.24
C ASP A 25 9.92 -2.09 0.12
N LEU A 26 9.93 -0.99 0.85
CA LEU A 26 9.28 -0.90 2.15
C LEU A 26 7.77 -1.09 2.00
N LEU A 27 7.16 -0.42 1.04
CA LEU A 27 5.74 -0.56 0.75
C LEU A 27 5.40 -2.00 0.39
N PHE A 28 6.19 -2.61 -0.49
CA PHE A 28 5.99 -3.99 -0.91
C PHE A 28 6.07 -4.95 0.28
N ASP A 29 7.06 -4.76 1.15
CA ASP A 29 7.25 -5.60 2.33
C ASP A 29 6.06 -5.49 3.28
N LYS A 30 5.55 -4.30 3.52
CA LYS A 30 4.40 -4.10 4.39
C LYS A 30 3.12 -4.72 3.81
N LEU A 31 2.91 -4.57 2.52
CA LEU A 31 1.77 -5.19 1.84
C LEU A 31 1.90 -6.72 1.81
N THR A 32 3.11 -7.23 1.66
CA THR A 32 3.36 -8.67 1.72
C THR A 32 3.08 -9.22 3.11
N ALA A 33 3.40 -8.46 4.15
CA ALA A 33 3.06 -8.83 5.54
C ALA A 33 1.55 -8.94 5.72
N ILE A 34 0.78 -8.02 5.14
CA ILE A 34 -0.68 -8.10 5.15
C ILE A 34 -1.14 -9.37 4.43
N LYS A 35 -0.59 -9.62 3.26
CA LYS A 35 -0.95 -10.79 2.45
C LYS A 35 -0.68 -12.10 3.19
N SER A 36 0.38 -12.16 3.99
CA SER A 36 0.73 -13.37 4.74
C SER A 36 -0.35 -13.77 5.76
N GLU A 37 -1.17 -12.81 6.19
CA GLU A 37 -2.26 -13.04 7.14
C GLU A 37 -3.61 -13.29 6.45
N LEU A 38 -3.63 -13.30 5.13
CA LEU A 38 -4.83 -13.54 4.32
C LEU A 38 -4.67 -14.83 3.52
N THR A 39 -5.79 -15.50 3.24
CA THR A 39 -5.76 -16.60 2.28
C THR A 39 -5.54 -16.05 0.88
N ALA A 40 -5.16 -16.91 -0.05
CA ALA A 40 -4.98 -16.50 -1.45
C ALA A 40 -6.28 -15.90 -2.03
N GLU A 41 -7.42 -16.48 -1.67
CA GLU A 41 -8.72 -15.99 -2.14
C GLU A 41 -9.05 -14.63 -1.52
N GLU A 42 -8.80 -14.47 -0.22
CA GLU A 42 -9.02 -13.19 0.46
C GLU A 42 -8.16 -12.08 -0.12
N SER A 43 -6.89 -12.36 -0.34
CA SER A 43 -5.95 -11.41 -0.91
C SER A 43 -6.38 -10.95 -2.32
N LYS A 44 -6.88 -11.88 -3.11
CA LYS A 44 -7.41 -11.57 -4.44
C LYS A 44 -8.68 -10.74 -4.35
N LEU A 45 -9.58 -11.10 -3.46
CA LEU A 45 -10.88 -10.43 -3.29
C LEU A 45 -10.72 -8.96 -2.90
N VAL A 46 -9.83 -8.66 -1.96
CA VAL A 46 -9.62 -7.28 -1.52
C VAL A 46 -8.76 -6.46 -2.49
N GLY A 47 -8.26 -7.09 -3.56
CA GLY A 47 -7.46 -6.41 -4.57
C GLY A 47 -5.99 -6.26 -4.20
N LEU A 48 -5.54 -6.89 -3.13
CA LEU A 48 -4.15 -6.79 -2.69
C LEU A 48 -3.17 -7.38 -3.71
N ASP A 49 -3.54 -8.47 -4.36
CA ASP A 49 -2.72 -9.08 -5.41
C ASP A 49 -2.51 -8.11 -6.57
N ALA A 50 -3.54 -7.36 -6.94
CA ALA A 50 -3.45 -6.36 -7.99
C ALA A 50 -2.54 -5.20 -7.58
N ILE A 51 -2.63 -4.76 -6.32
CA ILE A 51 -1.76 -3.71 -5.79
C ILE A 51 -0.30 -4.17 -5.84
N LEU A 52 -0.02 -5.37 -5.37
CA LEU A 52 1.34 -5.91 -5.37
C LEU A 52 1.90 -6.06 -6.78
N SER A 53 1.06 -6.48 -7.73
CA SER A 53 1.43 -6.57 -9.12
C SER A 53 1.77 -5.21 -9.72
N ASN A 54 0.95 -4.20 -9.41
CA ASN A 54 1.19 -2.83 -9.88
C ASN A 54 2.50 -2.26 -9.35
N ILE A 55 2.81 -2.51 -8.09
CA ILE A 55 4.07 -2.08 -7.48
C ILE A 55 5.25 -2.76 -8.17
N ARG A 56 5.16 -4.08 -8.36
CA ARG A 56 6.21 -4.86 -9.01
C ARG A 56 6.48 -4.37 -10.43
N ASN A 57 5.45 -3.93 -11.13
CA ASN A 57 5.55 -3.45 -12.51
C ASN A 57 5.81 -1.94 -12.61
N GLY A 58 6.00 -1.27 -11.47
CA GLY A 58 6.29 0.16 -11.46
C GLY A 58 5.11 1.06 -11.81
N HIS A 59 3.90 0.56 -11.71
CA HIS A 59 2.69 1.32 -12.05
C HIS A 59 2.14 2.17 -10.89
N THR A 60 2.67 2.01 -9.69
CA THR A 60 2.23 2.75 -8.52
C THR A 60 3.04 4.04 -8.41
N LYS A 61 2.33 5.14 -8.17
CA LYS A 61 2.96 6.44 -7.94
C LYS A 61 3.22 6.61 -6.46
N TYR A 62 4.46 6.89 -6.12
CA TYR A 62 4.90 6.95 -4.73
C TYR A 62 4.92 8.35 -4.16
N GLU A 63 5.01 9.36 -4.99
CA GLU A 63 5.04 10.74 -4.55
C GLU A 63 3.78 11.16 -3.80
N ASP A 64 2.68 10.46 -4.02
CA ASP A 64 1.41 10.76 -3.33
C ASP A 64 1.28 10.08 -1.97
N GLY A 65 2.19 9.16 -1.64
CA GLY A 65 2.13 8.42 -0.39
C GLY A 65 0.91 7.51 -0.28
N ARG A 66 0.37 7.06 -1.40
CA ARG A 66 -0.83 6.22 -1.39
C ARG A 66 -0.85 5.25 -2.55
N THR A 67 -1.55 4.16 -2.35
CA THR A 67 -1.89 3.21 -3.39
C THR A 67 -3.32 2.74 -3.19
N GLY A 68 -3.95 2.23 -4.23
CA GLY A 68 -5.33 1.79 -4.09
C GLY A 68 -5.81 1.01 -5.28
N ILE A 69 -7.02 0.50 -5.12
CA ILE A 69 -7.69 -0.26 -6.15
C ILE A 69 -9.19 -0.05 -6.03
N VAL A 70 -9.90 -0.29 -7.12
CA VAL A 70 -11.36 -0.28 -7.12
C VAL A 70 -11.82 -1.74 -7.18
N VAL A 71 -12.67 -2.11 -6.23
CA VAL A 71 -13.30 -3.44 -6.20
C VAL A 71 -14.76 -3.31 -6.53
N HIS A 72 -15.38 -4.40 -6.95
CA HIS A 72 -16.81 -4.42 -7.21
C HIS A 72 -17.58 -4.13 -5.92
N ASP A 73 -18.59 -3.30 -6.00
CA ASP A 73 -19.44 -2.96 -4.87
C ASP A 73 -20.11 -4.19 -4.26
N GLU A 74 -20.54 -5.12 -5.09
CA GLU A 74 -21.14 -6.38 -4.62
C GLU A 74 -20.13 -7.20 -3.81
N GLU A 75 -18.91 -7.32 -4.30
CA GLU A 75 -17.85 -8.05 -3.59
C GLU A 75 -17.57 -7.42 -2.23
N TYR A 76 -17.51 -6.09 -2.20
CA TYR A 76 -17.29 -5.35 -0.97
C TYR A 76 -18.44 -5.55 0.03
N GLU A 77 -19.68 -5.43 -0.43
CA GLU A 77 -20.85 -5.52 0.44
C GLU A 77 -21.14 -6.95 0.92
N ASP A 78 -20.82 -7.94 0.09
CA ASP A 78 -21.08 -9.34 0.42
C ASP A 78 -20.02 -9.96 1.33
N ASN A 79 -18.88 -9.29 1.50
CA ASN A 79 -17.75 -9.85 2.27
C ASN A 79 -17.22 -8.86 3.31
N PRO A 80 -18.10 -8.33 4.18
CA PRO A 80 -17.68 -7.30 5.14
C PRO A 80 -16.61 -7.77 6.11
N GLY A 81 -16.66 -9.06 6.51
CA GLY A 81 -15.67 -9.61 7.43
C GLY A 81 -14.28 -9.67 6.86
N ILE A 82 -14.16 -10.03 5.58
CA ILE A 82 -12.87 -10.12 4.90
C ILE A 82 -12.25 -8.73 4.74
N PHE A 83 -13.04 -7.75 4.30
CA PHE A 83 -12.56 -6.39 4.15
C PHE A 83 -12.20 -5.75 5.49
N LYS A 84 -12.99 -6.02 6.53
CA LYS A 84 -12.67 -5.54 7.88
C LYS A 84 -11.34 -6.09 8.38
N LYS A 85 -11.10 -7.37 8.16
CA LYS A 85 -9.83 -8.02 8.49
C LYS A 85 -8.67 -7.37 7.74
N TYR A 86 -8.84 -7.14 6.44
CA TYR A 86 -7.85 -6.49 5.61
C TYR A 86 -7.53 -5.08 6.11
N PHE A 87 -8.55 -4.28 6.41
CA PHE A 87 -8.34 -2.91 6.89
C PHE A 87 -7.63 -2.88 8.24
N LYS A 88 -7.95 -3.82 9.12
CA LYS A 88 -7.25 -3.93 10.40
C LYS A 88 -5.78 -4.25 10.19
N LEU A 89 -5.47 -5.21 9.34
CA LEU A 89 -4.10 -5.57 9.02
C LEU A 89 -3.34 -4.41 8.38
N ALA A 90 -3.99 -3.66 7.50
CA ALA A 90 -3.39 -2.50 6.88
C ALA A 90 -3.03 -1.44 7.93
N LYS A 91 -3.94 -1.16 8.86
CA LYS A 91 -3.68 -0.20 9.93
C LYS A 91 -2.53 -0.64 10.83
N GLU A 92 -2.44 -1.94 11.11
CA GLU A 92 -1.35 -2.50 11.90
C GLU A 92 0.01 -2.29 11.22
N GLN A 93 0.03 -2.23 9.89
CA GLN A 93 1.25 -1.98 9.12
C GLN A 93 1.51 -0.49 8.88
N GLY A 94 0.73 0.40 9.47
CA GLY A 94 0.95 1.83 9.37
C GLY A 94 0.22 2.51 8.23
N PHE A 95 -0.73 1.84 7.60
CA PHE A 95 -1.55 2.44 6.54
C PHE A 95 -2.79 3.09 7.11
N ASP A 96 -3.16 4.21 6.51
CA ASP A 96 -4.47 4.79 6.68
C ASP A 96 -5.35 4.32 5.52
N VAL A 97 -6.59 3.97 5.81
CA VAL A 97 -7.49 3.40 4.80
C VAL A 97 -8.61 4.37 4.49
N THR A 98 -8.76 4.71 3.23
CA THR A 98 -9.85 5.56 2.75
C THR A 98 -10.73 4.75 1.80
N ILE A 99 -12.03 4.74 2.08
CA ILE A 99 -13.00 3.99 1.30
C ILE A 99 -13.99 4.98 0.72
N LYS A 100 -14.24 4.88 -0.60
CA LYS A 100 -15.14 5.78 -1.28
C LYS A 100 -15.87 5.04 -2.40
N TYR A 101 -17.19 5.16 -2.42
CA TYR A 101 -17.96 4.65 -3.54
C TYR A 101 -17.73 5.52 -4.77
N CYS A 102 -17.55 4.88 -5.90
CA CYS A 102 -17.34 5.57 -7.17
C CYS A 102 -18.17 4.89 -8.27
N LYS A 103 -18.06 5.43 -9.47
CA LYS A 103 -18.81 4.95 -10.64
C LYS A 103 -18.54 3.48 -10.95
N TRP A 104 -17.34 3.01 -10.66
CA TRP A 104 -16.91 1.64 -11.02
C TRP A 104 -16.94 0.66 -9.85
N GLY A 105 -17.36 1.10 -8.68
CA GLY A 105 -17.41 0.24 -7.50
C GLY A 105 -16.96 0.96 -6.26
N VAL A 106 -16.15 0.30 -5.44
CA VAL A 106 -15.62 0.86 -4.19
C VAL A 106 -14.13 1.08 -4.32
N SER A 107 -13.72 2.33 -4.21
CA SER A 107 -12.31 2.70 -4.22
C SER A 107 -11.75 2.53 -2.81
N ILE A 108 -10.71 1.73 -2.68
CA ILE A 108 -10.02 1.49 -1.41
C ILE A 108 -8.59 1.99 -1.58
N LYS A 109 -8.25 3.02 -0.82
CA LYS A 109 -6.92 3.64 -0.87
C LYS A 109 -6.18 3.42 0.42
N LEU A 110 -4.92 3.07 0.30
CA LEU A 110 -4.00 2.91 1.42
C LEU A 110 -2.99 4.05 1.35
N ASP A 111 -3.01 4.89 2.38
CA ASP A 111 -2.04 5.98 2.54
C ASP A 111 -0.99 5.51 3.53
N TRP A 112 0.26 5.48 3.12
CA TRP A 112 1.32 5.08 4.04
C TRP A 112 1.89 6.31 4.71
N LEU A 113 2.03 6.20 6.04
CA LEU A 113 2.47 7.29 6.90
C LEU A 113 3.86 7.04 7.49
N PHE A 114 4.57 6.10 6.91
CA PHE A 114 5.89 5.69 7.39
C PHE A 114 7.05 6.19 6.54
#